data_7656ffbc31bd3b117943ccbcc50831ef
#
_entry.id   7656ffbc31bd3b117943ccbcc50831ef
#
_cell.length_a   1.000
_cell.length_b   1.000
_cell.length_c   1.000
_cell.angle_alpha   90.00
_cell.angle_beta   90.00
_cell.angle_gamma   90.00
#
_symmetry.space_group_name_H-M   'P 1'
#
loop_
_entity.id
_entity.type
_entity.pdbx_description
1 polymer ?
#
loop_
_entity_poly.entity_id
_entity_poly.type
_entity_poly.pdbx_seq_one_letter_code
_entity_poly.pdbx_strand_id
1 'polypeptide(L)'
;MTYTDRLINHEDGARIASALEQLVNNRVRGYKLYGFHLDNNESDPDAKITYLADAVGAVPARMDYTNGVFNYGSWLNAFFMPRPCMVKYSGQVDYYLNPDNYAKKEDGTSSDVANEAYDGNAMMEWGRDGKKIWMKIVPDESGASVYFSDIQVDSTFHAYAFYNKNNVMMDHFYTPIYNGYKDASGKMRSISGKAISNALSGQAEITACIANGDGWYTETIVDRMLINMLLILISKSTSTQTVFGQGMTSGGESAMKAYLTGSLDAKGMFYGYSSTDKAVKVFGMENYWGCQWRRYAGLIQKGGKAYYKLTRGTADGSTATDFNTDGTGYIEHSGALLGTSGQWQSTQAFDANLMIPSGGGASDRTHMCDYYWVNTGATTYALLGGTSGAGSVCGAFYLSLSVGVSIATWTFGCAPSLKPLA
;
A
#
# COMPACT_ATOMS: atom_id res chain seq x y z
N MET A 1 -31.36 -34.80 -34.05
CA MET A 1 -30.58 -34.11 -33.00
C MET A 1 -30.20 -32.77 -33.58
N THR A 2 -30.91 -31.76 -33.23
CA THR A 2 -30.68 -30.38 -33.70
C THR A 2 -29.58 -29.78 -32.86
N TYR A 3 -28.44 -29.53 -33.47
CA TYR A 3 -27.40 -28.66 -32.93
C TYR A 3 -27.99 -27.24 -32.85
N THR A 4 -28.29 -26.77 -31.64
CA THR A 4 -28.54 -25.35 -31.42
C THR A 4 -27.18 -24.67 -31.47
N ASP A 5 -26.88 -23.98 -32.56
CA ASP A 5 -25.82 -23.02 -32.67
C ASP A 5 -26.02 -21.99 -31.53
N ARG A 6 -25.22 -22.09 -30.43
CA ARG A 6 -25.01 -20.96 -29.53
C ARG A 6 -24.25 -19.93 -30.35
N LEU A 7 -24.99 -18.98 -30.90
CA LEU A 7 -24.42 -17.74 -31.40
C LEU A 7 -23.60 -17.15 -30.27
N ILE A 8 -22.26 -17.15 -30.40
CA ILE A 8 -21.37 -16.35 -29.59
C ILE A 8 -21.89 -14.92 -29.76
N ASN A 9 -22.40 -14.31 -28.69
CA ASN A 9 -22.90 -12.95 -28.79
C ASN A 9 -21.75 -12.00 -29.13
N HIS A 10 -22.08 -10.81 -29.58
CA HIS A 10 -21.06 -9.81 -29.99
C HIS A 10 -20.06 -9.49 -28.85
N GLU A 11 -20.50 -9.52 -27.59
CA GLU A 11 -19.67 -9.30 -26.42
C GLU A 11 -18.70 -10.47 -26.14
N ASP A 12 -19.15 -11.72 -26.30
CA ASP A 12 -18.29 -12.90 -26.17
C ASP A 12 -17.24 -12.95 -27.29
N GLY A 13 -17.64 -12.59 -28.52
CA GLY A 13 -16.72 -12.45 -29.64
C GLY A 13 -15.63 -11.39 -29.39
N ALA A 14 -16.00 -10.23 -28.90
CA ALA A 14 -15.05 -9.17 -28.55
C ALA A 14 -14.11 -9.57 -27.40
N ARG A 15 -14.61 -10.29 -26.38
CA ARG A 15 -13.80 -10.84 -25.28
C ARG A 15 -12.79 -11.88 -25.75
N ILE A 16 -13.20 -12.79 -26.63
CA ILE A 16 -12.32 -13.81 -27.20
C ILE A 16 -11.25 -13.16 -28.08
N ALA A 17 -11.61 -12.20 -28.93
CA ALA A 17 -10.68 -11.47 -29.78
C ALA A 17 -9.65 -10.71 -28.94
N SER A 18 -10.10 -10.00 -27.89
CA SER A 18 -9.22 -9.30 -26.95
C SER A 18 -8.27 -10.27 -26.22
N ALA A 19 -8.76 -11.42 -25.77
CA ALA A 19 -7.94 -12.42 -25.09
C ALA A 19 -6.90 -13.04 -26.03
N LEU A 20 -7.25 -13.29 -27.30
CA LEU A 20 -6.30 -13.77 -28.32
C LEU A 20 -5.26 -12.73 -28.67
N GLU A 21 -5.67 -11.47 -28.81
CA GLU A 21 -4.76 -10.35 -29.07
C GLU A 21 -3.75 -10.16 -27.91
N GLN A 22 -4.22 -10.28 -26.66
CA GLN A 22 -3.38 -10.27 -25.48
C GLN A 22 -2.39 -11.45 -25.42
N LEU A 23 -2.83 -12.66 -25.77
CA LEU A 23 -1.97 -13.84 -25.85
C LEU A 23 -0.88 -13.67 -26.91
N VAL A 24 -1.21 -13.12 -28.06
CA VAL A 24 -0.27 -12.82 -29.14
C VAL A 24 0.72 -11.72 -28.71
N ASN A 25 0.20 -10.62 -28.16
CA ASN A 25 1.00 -9.49 -27.68
C ASN A 25 1.94 -9.87 -26.54
N ASN A 26 1.50 -10.72 -25.60
CA ASN A 26 2.34 -11.26 -24.53
C ASN A 26 3.45 -12.17 -25.04
N ARG A 27 3.19 -12.98 -26.06
CA ARG A 27 4.22 -13.83 -26.70
C ARG A 27 5.25 -13.01 -27.48
N VAL A 28 4.83 -11.88 -28.08
CA VAL A 28 5.72 -11.00 -28.88
C VAL A 28 6.54 -10.09 -27.97
N ARG A 29 5.97 -9.57 -26.87
CA ARG A 29 6.66 -8.61 -25.99
C ARG A 29 7.69 -9.24 -25.06
N GLY A 30 7.49 -10.47 -24.61
CA GLY A 30 8.37 -11.17 -23.68
C GLY A 30 8.37 -10.60 -22.24
N TYR A 31 7.45 -9.67 -21.92
CA TYR A 31 7.25 -9.08 -20.59
C TYR A 31 5.77 -8.84 -20.30
N LYS A 32 5.44 -8.66 -19.03
CA LYS A 32 4.08 -8.31 -18.57
C LYS A 32 3.90 -6.80 -18.50
N LEU A 33 2.74 -6.32 -18.97
CA LEU A 33 2.35 -4.92 -18.88
C LEU A 33 0.89 -4.83 -18.44
N TYR A 34 0.62 -4.63 -17.15
CA TYR A 34 -0.72 -4.37 -16.66
C TYR A 34 -0.95 -2.87 -16.54
N GLY A 35 -2.20 -2.43 -16.69
CA GLY A 35 -2.52 -1.02 -16.46
C GLY A 35 -3.99 -0.79 -16.14
N PHE A 36 -4.26 0.41 -15.68
CA PHE A 36 -5.61 0.95 -15.55
C PHE A 36 -5.60 2.45 -15.83
N HIS A 37 -6.75 2.98 -16.24
CA HIS A 37 -7.04 4.41 -16.25
C HIS A 37 -8.01 4.72 -15.09
N LEU A 38 -7.71 5.78 -14.31
CA LEU A 38 -8.59 6.34 -13.31
C LEU A 38 -9.21 7.62 -13.85
N ASP A 39 -10.54 7.61 -14.02
CA ASP A 39 -11.30 8.78 -14.49
C ASP A 39 -11.84 9.58 -13.29
N ASN A 40 -11.38 10.81 -13.12
CA ASN A 40 -11.84 11.73 -12.07
C ASN A 40 -13.31 12.14 -12.24
N ASN A 41 -13.85 12.10 -13.47
CA ASN A 41 -15.21 12.55 -13.76
C ASN A 41 -16.26 11.50 -13.40
N GLU A 42 -15.86 10.22 -13.33
CA GLU A 42 -16.75 9.14 -12.92
C GLU A 42 -16.86 9.06 -11.39
N SER A 43 -18.07 8.96 -10.88
CA SER A 43 -18.34 8.90 -9.45
C SER A 43 -18.44 7.49 -8.88
N ASP A 44 -18.82 6.50 -9.69
CA ASP A 44 -18.87 5.11 -9.27
C ASP A 44 -17.41 4.57 -9.08
N PRO A 45 -17.06 4.05 -7.91
CA PRO A 45 -15.69 3.64 -7.61
C PRO A 45 -15.18 2.46 -8.45
N ASP A 46 -16.07 1.65 -9.00
CA ASP A 46 -15.73 0.52 -9.89
C ASP A 46 -15.68 0.97 -11.36
N ALA A 47 -16.67 1.78 -11.78
CA ALA A 47 -16.77 2.28 -13.15
C ALA A 47 -15.65 3.25 -13.53
N LYS A 48 -15.16 4.04 -12.54
CA LYS A 48 -14.06 4.98 -12.77
C LYS A 48 -12.73 4.31 -13.12
N ILE A 49 -12.61 3.01 -12.96
CA ILE A 49 -11.40 2.24 -13.28
C ILE A 49 -11.60 1.45 -14.57
N THR A 50 -10.87 1.80 -15.60
CA THR A 50 -10.83 1.07 -16.87
C THR A 50 -9.50 0.32 -17.00
N TYR A 51 -9.55 -0.98 -17.21
CA TYR A 51 -8.36 -1.80 -17.44
C TYR A 51 -7.69 -1.50 -18.77
N LEU A 52 -6.35 -1.51 -18.76
CA LEU A 52 -5.50 -1.24 -19.92
C LEU A 52 -4.49 -2.37 -20.11
N ALA A 53 -3.96 -2.50 -21.31
CA ALA A 53 -2.91 -3.45 -21.69
C ALA A 53 -3.29 -4.89 -21.26
N ASP A 54 -2.40 -5.64 -20.62
CA ASP A 54 -2.63 -7.05 -20.23
C ASP A 54 -3.66 -7.22 -19.08
N ALA A 55 -4.15 -6.12 -18.51
CA ALA A 55 -5.24 -6.16 -17.54
C ALA A 55 -6.64 -6.24 -18.20
N VAL A 56 -6.76 -5.91 -19.48
CA VAL A 56 -8.05 -5.98 -20.19
C VAL A 56 -8.59 -7.41 -20.14
N GLY A 57 -9.85 -7.55 -19.69
CA GLY A 57 -10.48 -8.87 -19.51
C GLY A 57 -10.13 -9.60 -18.20
N ALA A 58 -9.25 -9.06 -17.38
CA ALA A 58 -8.95 -9.63 -16.07
C ALA A 58 -10.20 -9.58 -15.14
N VAL A 59 -10.36 -10.61 -14.34
CA VAL A 59 -11.40 -10.69 -13.30
C VAL A 59 -10.87 -9.98 -12.05
N PRO A 60 -11.57 -8.97 -11.52
CA PRO A 60 -11.18 -8.27 -10.30
C PRO A 60 -11.13 -9.18 -9.07
N ALA A 61 -10.20 -8.89 -8.18
CA ALA A 61 -10.12 -9.56 -6.88
C ALA A 61 -11.10 -8.92 -5.89
N ARG A 62 -11.79 -9.75 -5.07
CA ARG A 62 -12.75 -9.28 -4.06
C ARG A 62 -12.88 -10.26 -2.90
N MET A 63 -13.17 -9.73 -1.71
CA MET A 63 -13.59 -10.53 -0.56
C MET A 63 -15.02 -11.04 -0.75
N ASP A 64 -15.24 -12.34 -0.62
CA ASP A 64 -16.56 -12.96 -0.46
C ASP A 64 -16.87 -13.01 1.04
N TYR A 65 -17.60 -12.01 1.52
CA TYR A 65 -17.96 -11.92 2.95
C TYR A 65 -18.92 -13.00 3.40
N THR A 66 -19.71 -13.58 2.49
CA THR A 66 -20.67 -14.63 2.81
C THR A 66 -19.96 -15.94 3.14
N ASN A 67 -18.96 -16.29 2.35
CA ASN A 67 -18.21 -17.53 2.51
C ASN A 67 -16.90 -17.35 3.29
N GLY A 68 -16.51 -16.12 3.63
CA GLY A 68 -15.27 -15.82 4.32
C GLY A 68 -14.00 -16.18 3.52
N VAL A 69 -14.05 -16.02 2.20
CA VAL A 69 -12.98 -16.39 1.27
C VAL A 69 -12.62 -15.21 0.39
N PHE A 70 -11.32 -14.96 0.19
CA PHE A 70 -10.86 -13.97 -0.78
C PHE A 70 -10.75 -14.60 -2.18
N ASN A 71 -11.47 -14.02 -3.13
CA ASN A 71 -11.38 -14.39 -4.54
C ASN A 71 -10.31 -13.53 -5.21
N TYR A 72 -9.21 -14.15 -5.62
CA TYR A 72 -8.10 -13.47 -6.28
C TYR A 72 -8.40 -13.04 -7.73
N GLY A 73 -9.49 -13.54 -8.34
CA GLY A 73 -9.76 -13.30 -9.75
C GLY A 73 -8.59 -13.76 -10.63
N SER A 74 -8.09 -12.86 -11.46
CA SER A 74 -6.94 -13.14 -12.36
C SER A 74 -5.57 -12.91 -11.71
N TRP A 75 -5.49 -12.52 -10.43
CA TRP A 75 -4.28 -11.91 -9.86
C TRP A 75 -3.44 -12.81 -8.95
N LEU A 76 -3.88 -14.06 -8.65
CA LEU A 76 -3.19 -14.97 -7.72
C LEU A 76 -1.69 -15.12 -8.01
N ASN A 77 -1.31 -15.23 -9.29
CA ASN A 77 0.06 -15.45 -9.73
C ASN A 77 0.66 -14.22 -10.44
N ALA A 78 0.15 -13.01 -10.15
CA ALA A 78 0.73 -11.80 -10.73
C ALA A 78 2.17 -11.59 -10.25
N PHE A 79 3.04 -11.11 -11.15
CA PHE A 79 4.48 -10.96 -10.87
C PHE A 79 4.80 -10.05 -9.68
N PHE A 80 3.87 -9.15 -9.35
CA PHE A 80 4.00 -8.19 -8.25
C PHE A 80 3.46 -8.71 -6.90
N MET A 81 2.98 -9.96 -6.81
CA MET A 81 2.54 -10.51 -5.53
C MET A 81 3.73 -10.70 -4.59
N PRO A 82 3.71 -10.08 -3.39
CA PRO A 82 4.80 -10.22 -2.45
C PRO A 82 4.79 -11.60 -1.77
N ARG A 83 5.89 -11.91 -1.07
CA ARG A 83 6.07 -13.18 -0.36
C ARG A 83 6.34 -12.93 1.13
N PRO A 84 5.60 -13.55 2.05
CA PRO A 84 5.82 -13.36 3.49
C PRO A 84 7.10 -14.08 3.93
N CYS A 85 7.91 -13.40 4.74
CA CYS A 85 9.20 -13.93 5.20
C CYS A 85 9.59 -13.41 6.58
N MET A 86 10.51 -14.10 7.23
CA MET A 86 11.24 -13.60 8.37
C MET A 86 12.58 -13.04 7.91
N VAL A 87 12.85 -11.78 8.25
CA VAL A 87 14.06 -11.04 7.85
C VAL A 87 14.85 -10.69 9.09
N LYS A 88 16.12 -11.08 9.12
CA LYS A 88 17.04 -10.75 10.21
C LYS A 88 17.39 -9.26 10.23
N TYR A 89 17.86 -8.75 11.36
CA TYR A 89 18.32 -7.36 11.47
C TYR A 89 19.45 -7.03 10.48
N SER A 90 20.22 -8.06 10.06
CA SER A 90 21.24 -7.91 9.00
C SER A 90 20.66 -7.58 7.62
N GLY A 91 19.33 -7.67 7.45
CA GLY A 91 18.65 -7.44 6.16
C GLY A 91 18.51 -8.68 5.30
N GLN A 92 18.94 -9.86 5.77
CA GLN A 92 18.84 -11.12 5.04
C GLN A 92 17.54 -11.86 5.38
N VAL A 93 16.89 -12.44 4.37
CA VAL A 93 15.78 -13.38 4.57
C VAL A 93 16.34 -14.64 5.23
N ASP A 94 15.77 -15.02 6.37
CA ASP A 94 16.10 -16.27 7.06
C ASP A 94 15.30 -17.44 6.47
N TYR A 95 13.98 -17.25 6.36
CA TYR A 95 13.08 -18.19 5.72
C TYR A 95 11.76 -17.54 5.32
N TYR A 96 11.03 -18.20 4.45
CA TYR A 96 9.70 -17.76 4.03
C TYR A 96 8.61 -18.38 4.92
N LEU A 97 7.56 -17.58 5.15
CA LEU A 97 6.37 -18.00 5.88
C LEU A 97 5.37 -18.66 4.93
N ASN A 98 4.57 -19.58 5.45
CA ASN A 98 3.44 -20.11 4.72
C ASN A 98 2.42 -18.99 4.46
N PRO A 99 2.08 -18.70 3.20
CA PRO A 99 1.20 -17.55 2.86
C PRO A 99 -0.21 -17.68 3.44
N ASP A 100 -0.65 -18.90 3.76
CA ASP A 100 -1.98 -19.14 4.34
C ASP A 100 -1.98 -19.16 5.86
N ASN A 101 -0.79 -19.31 6.48
CA ASN A 101 -0.67 -19.37 7.94
C ASN A 101 0.74 -18.96 8.41
N TYR A 102 0.92 -17.73 8.83
CA TYR A 102 2.22 -17.19 9.24
C TYR A 102 2.83 -17.82 10.50
N ALA A 103 2.04 -18.54 11.30
CA ALA A 103 2.60 -19.37 12.38
C ALA A 103 3.40 -20.56 11.86
N LYS A 104 3.44 -20.76 10.55
CA LYS A 104 4.18 -21.83 9.86
C LYS A 104 5.17 -21.26 8.85
N LYS A 105 6.27 -21.97 8.65
CA LYS A 105 7.16 -21.80 7.50
C LYS A 105 6.54 -22.47 6.27
N GLU A 106 7.08 -22.22 5.08
CA GLU A 106 6.62 -22.89 3.85
C GLU A 106 6.72 -24.41 3.91
N ASP A 107 7.68 -24.95 4.64
CA ASP A 107 7.83 -26.40 4.85
C ASP A 107 6.84 -27.00 5.87
N GLY A 108 5.96 -26.17 6.45
CA GLY A 108 4.95 -26.57 7.43
C GLY A 108 5.45 -26.61 8.88
N THR A 109 6.72 -26.42 9.15
CA THR A 109 7.26 -26.32 10.52
C THR A 109 6.84 -25.02 11.19
N SER A 110 6.99 -24.90 12.51
CA SER A 110 6.63 -23.69 13.25
C SER A 110 7.57 -22.54 12.90
N SER A 111 6.99 -21.34 12.73
CA SER A 111 7.75 -20.12 12.49
C SER A 111 8.03 -19.37 13.80
N ASP A 112 8.90 -18.35 13.73
CA ASP A 112 9.21 -17.44 14.82
C ASP A 112 8.41 -16.14 14.76
N VAL A 113 7.29 -16.11 14.04
CA VAL A 113 6.51 -14.90 13.78
C VAL A 113 6.05 -14.19 15.06
N ALA A 114 5.87 -14.93 16.17
CA ALA A 114 5.52 -14.41 17.48
C ALA A 114 6.67 -14.50 18.52
N ASN A 115 7.86 -14.94 18.10
CA ASN A 115 9.00 -15.11 18.99
C ASN A 115 9.74 -13.78 19.22
N GLU A 116 9.57 -13.18 20.40
CA GLU A 116 10.21 -11.90 20.74
C GLU A 116 11.74 -11.98 20.77
N ALA A 117 12.31 -13.17 21.03
CA ALA A 117 13.77 -13.37 21.03
C ALA A 117 14.37 -13.51 19.61
N TYR A 118 13.53 -13.61 18.56
CA TYR A 118 14.01 -13.65 17.19
C TYR A 118 14.70 -12.34 16.80
N ASP A 119 15.89 -12.40 16.21
CA ASP A 119 16.72 -11.24 15.83
C ASP A 119 16.35 -10.67 14.45
N GLY A 120 15.08 -10.32 14.26
CA GLY A 120 14.54 -9.83 13.00
C GLY A 120 13.06 -9.48 13.06
N ASN A 121 12.44 -9.40 11.90
CA ASN A 121 11.06 -8.97 11.73
C ASN A 121 10.31 -9.84 10.73
N ALA A 122 8.99 -9.94 10.90
CA ALA A 122 8.08 -10.52 9.91
C ALA A 122 7.75 -9.48 8.83
N MET A 123 8.10 -9.77 7.58
CA MET A 123 8.06 -8.82 6.48
C MET A 123 7.40 -9.42 5.23
N MET A 124 6.92 -8.56 4.36
CA MET A 124 6.53 -8.90 2.99
C MET A 124 7.67 -8.52 2.05
N GLU A 125 8.23 -9.49 1.35
CA GLU A 125 9.23 -9.30 0.30
C GLU A 125 8.56 -8.94 -1.01
N TRP A 126 8.94 -7.81 -1.60
CA TRP A 126 8.53 -7.36 -2.92
C TRP A 126 9.68 -7.53 -3.92
N GLY A 127 9.38 -7.96 -5.13
CA GLY A 127 10.41 -8.25 -6.15
C GLY A 127 10.61 -9.74 -6.38
N ARG A 128 9.53 -10.50 -6.42
CA ARG A 128 9.55 -11.95 -6.58
C ARG A 128 10.32 -12.40 -7.82
N ASP A 129 11.13 -13.45 -7.68
CA ASP A 129 11.89 -14.09 -8.78
C ASP A 129 12.82 -13.11 -9.52
N GLY A 130 13.37 -12.10 -8.80
CA GLY A 130 14.24 -11.07 -9.35
C GLY A 130 13.52 -10.02 -10.20
N LYS A 131 12.19 -10.07 -10.27
CA LYS A 131 11.37 -9.13 -11.02
C LYS A 131 10.99 -7.94 -10.18
N LYS A 132 11.51 -6.77 -10.51
CA LYS A 132 11.10 -5.51 -9.91
C LYS A 132 9.72 -5.11 -10.42
N ILE A 133 9.04 -4.24 -9.67
CA ILE A 133 7.77 -3.65 -10.10
C ILE A 133 8.06 -2.27 -10.66
N TRP A 134 8.06 -2.16 -11.97
CA TRP A 134 8.22 -0.91 -12.68
C TRP A 134 6.87 -0.25 -12.88
N MET A 135 6.71 0.97 -12.43
CA MET A 135 5.47 1.73 -12.52
C MET A 135 5.68 2.98 -13.38
N LYS A 136 4.65 3.34 -14.14
CA LYS A 136 4.55 4.58 -14.92
C LYS A 136 3.18 5.19 -14.69
N ILE A 137 3.14 6.50 -14.40
CA ILE A 137 1.92 7.30 -14.33
C ILE A 137 1.92 8.26 -15.52
N VAL A 138 0.82 8.30 -16.25
CA VAL A 138 0.60 9.20 -17.39
C VAL A 138 -0.65 10.02 -17.09
N PRO A 139 -0.48 11.24 -16.55
CA PRO A 139 -1.60 12.16 -16.33
C PRO A 139 -2.25 12.59 -17.64
N ASP A 140 -3.56 12.82 -17.61
CA ASP A 140 -4.35 13.40 -18.70
C ASP A 140 -5.45 14.31 -18.15
N GLU A 141 -6.30 14.85 -19.04
CA GLU A 141 -7.37 15.77 -18.66
C GLU A 141 -8.45 15.14 -17.79
N SER A 142 -8.65 13.84 -17.87
CA SER A 142 -9.68 13.09 -17.13
C SER A 142 -9.15 12.47 -15.83
N GLY A 143 -7.82 12.35 -15.67
CA GLY A 143 -7.22 11.68 -14.52
C GLY A 143 -5.82 11.18 -14.81
N ALA A 144 -5.62 9.86 -14.83
CA ALA A 144 -4.33 9.28 -15.22
C ALA A 144 -4.45 7.81 -15.63
N SER A 145 -3.57 7.40 -16.54
CA SER A 145 -3.27 6.00 -16.82
C SER A 145 -2.05 5.54 -16.02
N VAL A 146 -2.17 4.42 -15.32
CA VAL A 146 -1.11 3.83 -14.50
C VAL A 146 -0.75 2.47 -15.05
N TYR A 147 0.54 2.22 -15.28
CA TYR A 147 1.04 0.97 -15.83
C TYR A 147 2.06 0.32 -14.92
N PHE A 148 2.09 -1.02 -14.92
CA PHE A 148 3.05 -1.85 -14.18
C PHE A 148 3.67 -2.87 -15.10
N SER A 149 4.99 -3.03 -15.00
CA SER A 149 5.73 -4.02 -15.78
C SER A 149 6.76 -4.74 -14.92
N ASP A 150 7.10 -5.97 -15.30
CA ASP A 150 8.15 -6.78 -14.67
C ASP A 150 9.56 -6.44 -15.21
N ILE A 151 9.64 -5.52 -16.17
CA ILE A 151 10.89 -4.94 -16.71
C ILE A 151 10.74 -3.42 -16.87
N GLN A 152 11.84 -2.70 -17.02
CA GLN A 152 11.82 -1.31 -17.46
C GLN A 152 11.54 -1.25 -18.97
N VAL A 153 10.29 -0.95 -19.34
CA VAL A 153 9.85 -0.90 -20.75
C VAL A 153 10.50 0.26 -21.49
N ASP A 154 10.57 1.41 -20.85
CA ASP A 154 11.26 2.62 -21.33
C ASP A 154 11.70 3.49 -20.14
N SER A 155 12.36 4.62 -20.41
CA SER A 155 12.91 5.52 -19.38
C SER A 155 11.85 6.21 -18.49
N THR A 156 10.57 6.10 -18.82
CA THR A 156 9.48 6.66 -18.02
C THR A 156 8.90 5.68 -17.01
N PHE A 157 9.32 4.42 -17.06
CA PHE A 157 9.01 3.43 -16.02
C PHE A 157 10.07 3.47 -14.94
N HIS A 158 9.63 3.60 -13.70
CA HIS A 158 10.47 3.72 -12.51
C HIS A 158 10.12 2.68 -11.45
N ALA A 159 11.13 2.17 -10.76
CA ALA A 159 10.99 1.23 -9.65
C ALA A 159 11.49 1.87 -8.34
N TYR A 160 10.99 3.07 -8.02
CA TYR A 160 11.49 3.89 -6.90
C TYR A 160 11.46 3.18 -5.54
N ALA A 161 10.47 2.31 -5.29
CA ALA A 161 10.40 1.51 -4.08
C ALA A 161 11.61 0.59 -3.87
N PHE A 162 12.33 0.25 -4.93
CA PHE A 162 13.49 -0.64 -4.90
C PHE A 162 14.82 0.06 -4.65
N TYR A 163 14.85 1.40 -4.53
CA TYR A 163 16.09 2.11 -4.22
C TYR A 163 16.35 2.16 -2.72
N ASN A 164 17.56 1.80 -2.31
CA ASN A 164 18.02 1.90 -0.93
C ASN A 164 18.48 3.34 -0.59
N LYS A 165 18.92 3.54 0.66
CA LYS A 165 19.37 4.86 1.16
C LYS A 165 20.59 5.42 0.41
N ASN A 166 21.34 4.61 -0.30
CA ASN A 166 22.49 5.00 -1.11
C ASN A 166 22.13 5.24 -2.58
N ASN A 167 20.83 5.28 -2.91
CA ASN A 167 20.31 5.37 -4.28
C ASN A 167 20.76 4.22 -5.18
N VAL A 168 21.00 3.05 -4.62
CA VAL A 168 21.27 1.81 -5.35
C VAL A 168 19.97 1.03 -5.50
N MET A 169 19.67 0.60 -6.72
CA MET A 169 18.50 -0.24 -7.01
C MET A 169 18.75 -1.67 -6.55
N MET A 170 17.92 -2.15 -5.64
CA MET A 170 17.98 -3.50 -5.08
C MET A 170 17.01 -4.43 -5.81
N ASP A 171 17.19 -5.74 -5.65
CA ASP A 171 16.26 -6.73 -6.21
C ASP A 171 14.97 -6.82 -5.40
N HIS A 172 15.01 -6.45 -4.12
CA HIS A 172 13.89 -6.54 -3.19
C HIS A 172 13.78 -5.29 -2.32
N PHE A 173 12.55 -5.01 -1.88
CA PHE A 173 12.29 -4.17 -0.71
C PHE A 173 11.26 -4.87 0.18
N TYR A 174 11.20 -4.47 1.45
CA TYR A 174 10.39 -5.17 2.44
C TYR A 174 9.47 -4.20 3.17
N THR A 175 8.17 -4.56 3.25
CA THR A 175 7.18 -3.85 4.05
C THR A 175 6.78 -4.70 5.26
N PRO A 176 6.33 -4.08 6.37
CA PRO A 176 5.97 -4.81 7.58
C PRO A 176 4.70 -5.63 7.39
N ILE A 177 4.66 -6.83 7.96
CA ILE A 177 3.40 -7.58 8.06
C ILE A 177 2.48 -6.92 9.09
N TYR A 178 3.02 -6.43 10.20
CA TYR A 178 2.24 -5.90 11.34
C TYR A 178 2.55 -4.44 11.63
N ASN A 179 1.61 -3.77 12.29
CA ASN A 179 1.85 -2.47 12.93
C ASN A 179 3.00 -2.59 13.93
N GLY A 180 3.75 -1.49 14.10
CA GLY A 180 4.97 -1.50 14.89
C GLY A 180 4.76 -1.74 16.40
N TYR A 181 5.58 -2.60 16.96
CA TYR A 181 5.78 -2.79 18.38
C TYR A 181 7.20 -2.37 18.77
N LYS A 182 7.36 -1.35 19.61
CA LYS A 182 8.66 -0.94 20.12
C LYS A 182 9.03 -1.82 21.31
N ASP A 183 10.06 -2.65 21.13
CA ASP A 183 10.53 -3.58 22.15
C ASP A 183 11.34 -2.89 23.27
N ALA A 184 11.71 -3.66 24.31
CA ALA A 184 12.48 -3.16 25.43
C ALA A 184 13.90 -2.70 25.04
N SER A 185 14.44 -3.15 23.91
CA SER A 185 15.74 -2.71 23.36
C SER A 185 15.63 -1.40 22.56
N GLY A 186 14.43 -0.88 22.38
CA GLY A 186 14.14 0.35 21.65
C GLY A 186 13.93 0.16 20.16
N LYS A 187 13.91 -1.08 19.64
CA LYS A 187 13.68 -1.38 18.22
C LYS A 187 12.18 -1.40 17.90
N MET A 188 11.80 -0.82 16.78
CA MET A 188 10.46 -0.99 16.23
C MET A 188 10.38 -2.32 15.50
N ARG A 189 9.48 -3.19 15.95
CA ARG A 189 9.35 -4.56 15.45
C ARG A 189 8.05 -4.76 14.68
N SER A 190 8.12 -5.59 13.63
CA SER A 190 6.97 -6.21 12.99
C SER A 190 6.89 -7.66 13.47
N ILE A 191 6.01 -7.93 14.44
CA ILE A 191 5.93 -9.22 15.15
C ILE A 191 4.48 -9.50 15.55
N SER A 192 4.07 -10.76 15.52
CA SER A 192 2.73 -11.23 15.92
C SER A 192 2.56 -11.26 17.44
N GLY A 193 1.31 -11.15 17.91
CA GLY A 193 0.94 -11.29 19.32
C GLY A 193 1.31 -10.11 20.21
N LYS A 194 1.59 -8.94 19.65
CA LYS A 194 2.03 -7.75 20.42
C LYS A 194 1.02 -6.61 20.35
N ALA A 195 0.92 -5.89 21.46
CA ALA A 195 0.22 -4.60 21.47
C ALA A 195 1.03 -3.58 20.66
N ILE A 196 0.35 -2.84 19.77
CA ILE A 196 1.00 -1.87 18.90
C ILE A 196 1.48 -0.65 19.68
N SER A 197 2.65 -0.13 19.31
CA SER A 197 3.18 1.09 19.92
C SER A 197 2.48 2.33 19.39
N ASN A 198 2.30 3.30 20.26
CA ASN A 198 1.60 4.55 19.97
C ASN A 198 2.18 5.70 20.79
N ALA A 199 1.68 6.91 20.57
CA ALA A 199 2.09 8.11 21.30
C ALA A 199 3.59 8.42 21.22
N LEU A 200 4.21 8.09 20.10
CA LEU A 200 5.57 8.47 19.75
C LEU A 200 5.54 9.63 18.74
N SER A 201 6.54 10.52 18.82
CA SER A 201 6.76 11.49 17.74
C SER A 201 7.32 10.78 16.52
N GLY A 202 7.16 11.37 15.32
CA GLY A 202 7.73 10.78 14.09
C GLY A 202 9.24 10.61 14.19
N GLN A 203 9.94 11.51 14.87
CA GLN A 203 11.38 11.39 15.13
C GLN A 203 11.70 10.15 15.98
N ALA A 204 10.93 9.90 17.05
CA ALA A 204 11.12 8.75 17.92
C ALA A 204 10.79 7.43 17.21
N GLU A 205 9.78 7.43 16.33
CA GLU A 205 9.42 6.30 15.49
C GLU A 205 10.52 5.93 14.49
N ILE A 206 11.07 6.94 13.78
CA ILE A 206 12.19 6.73 12.85
C ILE A 206 13.41 6.19 13.59
N THR A 207 13.76 6.78 14.75
CA THR A 207 14.87 6.30 15.58
C THR A 207 14.70 4.84 15.96
N ALA A 208 13.49 4.42 16.35
CA ALA A 208 13.20 3.04 16.71
C ALA A 208 13.24 2.08 15.49
N CYS A 209 12.84 2.54 14.31
CA CYS A 209 12.96 1.76 13.08
C CYS A 209 14.44 1.56 12.68
N ILE A 210 15.24 2.62 12.69
CA ILE A 210 16.69 2.59 12.38
C ILE A 210 17.46 1.71 13.38
N ALA A 211 17.01 1.60 14.62
CA ALA A 211 17.63 0.76 15.63
C ALA A 211 17.66 -0.75 15.27
N ASN A 212 16.89 -1.19 14.28
CA ASN A 212 16.98 -2.56 13.74
C ASN A 212 18.28 -2.81 12.98
N GLY A 213 18.94 -1.79 12.45
CA GLY A 213 20.19 -1.90 11.71
C GLY A 213 20.19 -1.14 10.39
N ASP A 214 21.26 -1.31 9.63
CA ASP A 214 21.43 -0.66 8.33
C ASP A 214 20.36 -1.11 7.32
N GLY A 215 19.89 -0.16 6.53
CA GLY A 215 18.80 -0.38 5.56
C GLY A 215 17.39 -0.33 6.17
N TRP A 216 17.25 -0.47 7.49
CA TRP A 216 15.97 -0.32 8.18
C TRP A 216 15.54 1.13 8.30
N TYR A 217 14.25 1.38 8.15
CA TYR A 217 13.63 2.71 8.24
C TYR A 217 12.13 2.56 8.51
N THR A 218 11.40 3.67 8.58
CA THR A 218 9.93 3.65 8.52
C THR A 218 9.45 3.46 7.08
N GLU A 219 8.17 3.14 6.89
CA GLU A 219 7.57 3.07 5.55
C GLU A 219 7.64 4.43 4.84
N THR A 220 7.75 4.41 3.50
CA THR A 220 7.81 5.63 2.68
C THR A 220 6.56 5.81 1.83
N ILE A 221 6.30 7.06 1.43
CA ILE A 221 5.14 7.36 0.56
C ILE A 221 5.25 6.66 -0.80
N VAL A 222 6.45 6.42 -1.29
CA VAL A 222 6.69 5.72 -2.56
C VAL A 222 6.25 4.27 -2.49
N ASP A 223 6.57 3.58 -1.38
CA ASP A 223 6.13 2.21 -1.13
C ASP A 223 4.60 2.15 -1.01
N ARG A 224 4.04 3.08 -0.24
CA ARG A 224 2.57 3.19 -0.04
C ARG A 224 1.84 3.47 -1.35
N MET A 225 2.35 4.39 -2.17
CA MET A 225 1.74 4.75 -3.45
C MET A 225 1.76 3.55 -4.41
N LEU A 226 2.89 2.87 -4.55
CA LEU A 226 2.98 1.65 -5.37
C LEU A 226 1.92 0.62 -4.95
N ILE A 227 1.82 0.32 -3.66
CA ILE A 227 0.88 -0.67 -3.13
C ILE A 227 -0.57 -0.21 -3.32
N ASN A 228 -0.88 1.06 -3.08
CA ASN A 228 -2.21 1.62 -3.30
C ASN A 228 -2.64 1.52 -4.78
N MET A 229 -1.73 1.80 -5.72
CA MET A 229 -2.02 1.64 -7.15
C MET A 229 -2.21 0.16 -7.54
N LEU A 230 -1.46 -0.77 -6.92
CA LEU A 230 -1.70 -2.20 -7.11
C LEU A 230 -3.04 -2.66 -6.53
N LEU A 231 -3.52 -2.06 -5.42
CA LEU A 231 -4.87 -2.34 -4.89
C LEU A 231 -5.95 -1.92 -5.90
N ILE A 232 -5.84 -0.74 -6.52
CA ILE A 232 -6.75 -0.32 -7.61
C ILE A 232 -6.68 -1.32 -8.77
N LEU A 233 -5.49 -1.69 -9.21
CA LEU A 233 -5.31 -2.62 -10.33
C LEU A 233 -6.03 -3.95 -10.08
N ILE A 234 -5.77 -4.59 -8.92
CA ILE A 234 -6.33 -5.93 -8.66
C ILE A 234 -7.82 -5.89 -8.37
N SER A 235 -8.34 -4.84 -7.76
CA SER A 235 -9.75 -4.70 -7.39
C SER A 235 -10.63 -4.11 -8.48
N LYS A 236 -10.03 -3.37 -9.44
CA LYS A 236 -10.77 -2.51 -10.38
C LYS A 236 -11.73 -1.56 -9.64
N SER A 237 -11.29 -0.99 -8.51
CA SER A 237 -12.11 -0.15 -7.63
C SER A 237 -11.24 0.77 -6.79
N THR A 238 -11.77 1.92 -6.43
CA THR A 238 -11.20 2.82 -5.41
C THR A 238 -11.79 2.59 -4.02
N SER A 239 -12.90 1.84 -3.90
CA SER A 239 -13.56 1.53 -2.63
C SER A 239 -12.88 0.35 -1.92
N THR A 240 -11.73 0.61 -1.29
CA THR A 240 -10.93 -0.44 -0.64
C THR A 240 -11.64 -1.15 0.50
N GLN A 241 -12.43 -0.42 1.30
CA GLN A 241 -13.22 -1.00 2.38
C GLN A 241 -14.29 -1.98 1.87
N THR A 242 -14.96 -1.65 0.79
CA THR A 242 -15.98 -2.54 0.20
C THR A 242 -15.35 -3.81 -0.39
N VAL A 243 -14.19 -3.66 -1.04
CA VAL A 243 -13.54 -4.77 -1.75
C VAL A 243 -12.81 -5.73 -0.82
N PHE A 244 -12.04 -5.19 0.16
CA PHE A 244 -11.11 -5.98 0.95
C PHE A 244 -11.52 -6.16 2.41
N GLY A 245 -12.38 -5.30 2.95
CA GLY A 245 -12.86 -5.32 4.34
C GLY A 245 -12.84 -3.95 5.00
N GLN A 246 -13.74 -3.75 5.97
CA GLN A 246 -13.90 -2.46 6.65
C GLN A 246 -12.66 -2.05 7.44
N GLY A 247 -11.89 -3.03 7.93
CA GLY A 247 -10.79 -2.76 8.86
C GLY A 247 -11.27 -2.43 10.27
N MET A 248 -10.35 -2.33 11.20
CA MET A 248 -10.66 -1.91 12.59
C MET A 248 -10.83 -0.39 12.62
N THR A 249 -12.04 0.08 12.33
CA THR A 249 -12.40 1.51 12.22
C THR A 249 -13.34 1.99 13.29
N SER A 250 -13.74 1.10 14.24
CA SER A 250 -14.60 1.42 15.38
C SER A 250 -13.97 1.01 16.72
N GLY A 251 -14.56 1.49 17.83
CA GLY A 251 -14.14 1.17 19.20
C GLY A 251 -13.07 2.09 19.78
N GLY A 252 -12.52 3.01 18.99
CA GLY A 252 -11.65 4.09 19.47
C GLY A 252 -10.34 3.60 20.11
N GLU A 253 -9.83 4.39 21.05
CA GLU A 253 -8.58 4.13 21.76
C GLU A 253 -8.57 2.78 22.51
N SER A 254 -9.71 2.41 23.11
CA SER A 254 -9.83 1.15 23.84
C SER A 254 -9.65 -0.07 22.93
N ALA A 255 -10.25 -0.05 21.74
CA ALA A 255 -10.10 -1.12 20.77
C ALA A 255 -8.65 -1.21 20.26
N MET A 256 -8.01 -0.09 19.93
CA MET A 256 -6.63 -0.05 19.52
C MET A 256 -5.68 -0.59 20.59
N LYS A 257 -5.87 -0.18 21.86
CA LYS A 257 -5.03 -0.67 22.97
C LYS A 257 -5.24 -2.14 23.32
N ALA A 258 -6.43 -2.67 23.09
CA ALA A 258 -6.74 -4.09 23.31
C ALA A 258 -6.28 -4.99 22.13
N TYR A 259 -5.96 -4.38 20.98
CA TYR A 259 -5.59 -5.12 19.80
C TYR A 259 -4.17 -5.71 19.93
N LEU A 260 -4.05 -6.97 19.57
CA LEU A 260 -2.77 -7.66 19.40
C LEU A 260 -2.59 -8.01 17.91
N THR A 261 -1.41 -7.74 17.39
CA THR A 261 -1.01 -8.11 16.02
C THR A 261 -1.13 -9.62 15.78
N GLY A 262 -1.30 -10.05 14.53
CA GLY A 262 -1.38 -11.48 14.19
C GLY A 262 -2.78 -12.07 14.26
N SER A 263 -3.82 -11.24 14.44
CA SER A 263 -5.22 -11.69 14.45
C SER A 263 -5.66 -12.36 13.14
N LEU A 264 -4.93 -12.10 12.05
CA LEU A 264 -5.17 -12.64 10.71
C LEU A 264 -4.04 -13.56 10.20
N ASP A 265 -3.17 -14.09 11.07
CA ASP A 265 -2.04 -14.93 10.65
C ASP A 265 -2.46 -16.16 9.85
N ALA A 266 -3.61 -16.77 10.16
CA ALA A 266 -4.15 -17.96 9.49
C ALA A 266 -5.20 -17.61 8.40
N LYS A 267 -5.08 -16.44 7.74
CA LYS A 267 -6.11 -15.93 6.83
C LYS A 267 -5.61 -15.61 5.40
N GLY A 268 -4.52 -16.21 4.96
CA GLY A 268 -3.99 -15.96 3.62
C GLY A 268 -3.41 -14.55 3.45
N MET A 269 -3.19 -14.16 2.19
CA MET A 269 -2.56 -12.88 1.84
C MET A 269 -3.55 -11.70 1.85
N PHE A 270 -4.82 -11.98 1.69
CA PHE A 270 -5.92 -11.01 1.71
C PHE A 270 -7.06 -11.55 2.55
N TYR A 271 -7.53 -10.75 3.48
CA TYR A 271 -8.71 -11.09 4.26
C TYR A 271 -9.29 -9.86 4.95
N GLY A 272 -10.59 -9.80 5.07
CA GLY A 272 -11.28 -8.77 5.82
C GLY A 272 -12.69 -9.16 6.19
N TYR A 273 -13.29 -8.32 7.01
CA TYR A 273 -14.66 -8.49 7.47
C TYR A 273 -15.52 -7.33 7.00
N SER A 274 -16.83 -7.57 6.89
CA SER A 274 -17.83 -6.50 6.66
C SER A 274 -18.10 -5.67 7.91
N SER A 275 -17.63 -6.10 9.08
CA SER A 275 -17.71 -5.36 10.34
C SER A 275 -16.52 -4.41 10.52
N THR A 276 -16.70 -3.38 11.34
CA THR A 276 -15.75 -2.28 11.57
C THR A 276 -14.84 -2.50 12.79
N ASP A 277 -14.97 -3.62 13.47
CA ASP A 277 -14.24 -3.96 14.72
C ASP A 277 -13.13 -5.00 14.52
N LYS A 278 -12.85 -5.39 13.29
CA LYS A 278 -11.87 -6.42 12.93
C LYS A 278 -10.78 -5.87 12.03
N ALA A 279 -9.60 -6.47 12.11
CA ALA A 279 -8.47 -6.17 11.23
C ALA A 279 -8.80 -6.48 9.77
N VAL A 280 -8.07 -5.84 8.86
CA VAL A 280 -8.03 -6.13 7.43
C VAL A 280 -6.61 -6.50 7.03
N LYS A 281 -6.45 -7.40 6.05
CA LYS A 281 -5.17 -7.85 5.53
C LYS A 281 -5.16 -7.71 4.01
N VAL A 282 -4.18 -7.01 3.48
CA VAL A 282 -3.97 -6.85 2.03
C VAL A 282 -2.50 -7.06 1.71
N PHE A 283 -2.21 -7.79 0.64
CA PHE A 283 -0.84 -8.18 0.28
C PHE A 283 -0.05 -8.72 1.47
N GLY A 284 -0.70 -9.46 2.37
CA GLY A 284 -0.10 -10.02 3.56
C GLY A 284 0.09 -9.06 4.74
N MET A 285 -0.13 -7.76 4.56
CA MET A 285 0.03 -6.73 5.59
C MET A 285 -1.25 -6.55 6.39
N GLU A 286 -1.19 -6.73 7.71
CA GLU A 286 -2.32 -6.59 8.63
C GLU A 286 -2.54 -5.12 9.02
N ASN A 287 -3.81 -4.71 9.14
CA ASN A 287 -4.22 -3.32 9.42
C ASN A 287 -3.59 -2.29 8.49
N TYR A 288 -3.63 -2.56 7.19
CA TYR A 288 -3.14 -1.61 6.18
C TYR A 288 -3.94 -0.29 6.20
N TRP A 289 -5.18 -0.32 6.68
CA TRP A 289 -5.98 0.83 7.13
C TRP A 289 -6.78 0.48 8.37
N GLY A 290 -7.28 1.50 9.05
CA GLY A 290 -7.92 1.36 10.35
C GLY A 290 -6.92 1.14 11.48
N CYS A 291 -7.37 0.79 12.66
CA CYS A 291 -6.61 0.57 13.87
C CYS A 291 -5.81 1.82 14.32
N GLN A 292 -4.80 2.23 13.56
CA GLN A 292 -3.92 3.35 13.87
C GLN A 292 -3.44 4.02 12.59
N TRP A 293 -3.41 5.36 12.54
CA TRP A 293 -2.72 6.12 11.52
C TRP A 293 -1.25 5.73 11.43
N ARG A 294 -0.80 5.35 10.24
CA ARG A 294 0.62 5.13 9.98
C ARG A 294 1.27 6.36 9.38
N ARG A 295 2.43 6.74 9.92
CA ARG A 295 3.28 7.77 9.35
C ARG A 295 4.09 7.23 8.19
N TYR A 296 4.15 8.04 7.11
CA TYR A 296 4.94 7.71 5.92
C TYR A 296 5.94 8.82 5.64
N ALA A 297 7.23 8.46 5.61
CA ALA A 297 8.27 9.40 5.23
C ALA A 297 8.19 9.77 3.74
N GLY A 298 8.68 10.96 3.40
CA GLY A 298 8.81 11.39 2.02
C GLY A 298 7.58 12.07 1.41
N LEU A 299 6.56 12.42 2.19
CA LEU A 299 5.48 13.32 1.76
C LEU A 299 5.20 14.34 2.86
N ILE A 300 5.30 15.61 2.50
CA ILE A 300 4.96 16.75 3.38
C ILE A 300 4.02 17.72 2.64
N GLN A 301 3.29 18.48 3.41
CA GLN A 301 2.56 19.66 2.94
C GLN A 301 3.23 20.91 3.55
N LYS A 302 3.46 21.94 2.72
CA LYS A 302 3.98 23.23 3.13
C LYS A 302 3.35 24.34 2.28
N GLY A 303 2.76 25.34 2.93
CA GLY A 303 2.13 26.47 2.23
C GLY A 303 1.01 26.09 1.26
N GLY A 304 0.26 25.02 1.53
CA GLY A 304 -0.83 24.53 0.67
C GLY A 304 -0.37 23.70 -0.53
N LYS A 305 0.91 23.33 -0.61
CA LYS A 305 1.47 22.49 -1.68
C LYS A 305 1.98 21.18 -1.11
N ALA A 306 1.94 20.12 -1.91
CA ALA A 306 2.52 18.83 -1.58
C ALA A 306 3.97 18.77 -2.10
N TYR A 307 4.85 18.21 -1.28
CA TYR A 307 6.25 17.97 -1.60
C TYR A 307 6.59 16.51 -1.27
N TYR A 308 7.30 15.82 -2.16
CA TYR A 308 7.61 14.40 -1.97
C TYR A 308 9.04 14.05 -2.36
N LYS A 309 9.52 12.91 -1.89
CA LYS A 309 10.81 12.31 -2.25
C LYS A 309 10.62 10.93 -2.83
N LEU A 310 11.41 10.60 -3.86
CA LEU A 310 11.31 9.35 -4.63
C LEU A 310 12.20 8.23 -4.09
N THR A 311 13.27 8.57 -3.38
CA THR A 311 14.22 7.61 -2.85
C THR A 311 14.58 7.91 -1.40
N ARG A 312 15.15 6.93 -0.70
CA ARG A 312 15.59 7.02 0.68
C ARG A 312 17.05 7.44 0.84
N GLY A 313 17.61 8.20 -0.12
CA GLY A 313 18.95 8.77 0.04
C GLY A 313 19.02 9.71 1.24
N THR A 314 20.24 10.14 1.63
CA THR A 314 20.45 11.01 2.82
C THR A 314 19.62 12.28 2.78
N ALA A 315 19.34 12.80 1.58
CA ALA A 315 18.49 13.97 1.37
C ALA A 315 16.99 13.70 1.46
N ASP A 316 16.54 12.46 1.64
CA ASP A 316 15.14 12.05 1.66
C ASP A 316 14.61 11.73 3.05
N GLY A 317 15.33 12.07 4.11
CA GLY A 317 14.95 11.78 5.48
C GLY A 317 15.21 10.33 5.90
N SER A 318 16.21 9.68 5.28
CA SER A 318 16.57 8.28 5.60
C SER A 318 17.22 8.12 6.98
N THR A 319 17.49 9.22 7.70
CA THR A 319 17.92 9.23 9.10
C THR A 319 16.90 9.95 9.98
N ALA A 320 16.99 9.76 11.29
CA ALA A 320 16.14 10.46 12.24
C ALA A 320 16.32 11.99 12.19
N THR A 321 17.54 12.44 11.89
CA THR A 321 17.86 13.87 11.75
C THR A 321 17.46 14.46 10.41
N ASP A 322 17.34 13.63 9.37
CA ASP A 322 16.98 14.06 8.00
C ASP A 322 15.47 14.06 7.76
N PHE A 323 14.68 13.87 8.78
CA PHE A 323 13.23 14.01 8.71
C PHE A 323 12.89 15.50 8.61
N ASN A 324 13.34 16.13 7.52
CA ASN A 324 13.18 17.56 7.36
C ASN A 324 11.72 17.93 7.04
N THR A 325 11.32 19.07 7.59
CA THR A 325 10.00 19.67 7.38
C THR A 325 10.10 21.01 6.64
N ASP A 326 11.28 21.34 6.12
CA ASP A 326 11.49 22.56 5.36
C ASP A 326 11.33 22.39 3.84
N GLY A 327 11.30 21.12 3.37
CA GLY A 327 11.13 20.76 1.96
C GLY A 327 12.45 20.68 1.18
N THR A 328 13.61 20.79 1.84
CA THR A 328 14.90 20.66 1.18
C THR A 328 15.09 19.27 0.57
N GLY A 329 15.39 19.21 -0.73
CA GLY A 329 15.54 17.97 -1.48
C GLY A 329 14.23 17.26 -1.85
N TYR A 330 13.09 17.85 -1.56
CA TYR A 330 11.79 17.37 -2.02
C TYR A 330 11.45 17.94 -3.41
N ILE A 331 10.65 17.19 -4.15
CA ILE A 331 10.03 17.60 -5.42
C ILE A 331 8.66 18.20 -5.09
N GLU A 332 8.37 19.40 -5.60
CA GLU A 332 7.03 19.96 -5.54
C GLU A 332 6.12 19.22 -6.51
N HIS A 333 4.97 18.72 -6.03
CA HIS A 333 3.97 18.08 -6.87
C HIS A 333 3.37 19.11 -7.83
N SER A 334 3.30 18.80 -9.12
CA SER A 334 2.86 19.75 -10.15
C SER A 334 1.35 20.07 -10.09
N GLY A 335 0.54 19.17 -9.53
CA GLY A 335 -0.90 19.36 -9.37
C GLY A 335 -1.26 20.09 -8.07
N ALA A 336 -2.42 20.71 -8.06
CA ALA A 336 -2.94 21.42 -6.90
C ALA A 336 -3.40 20.44 -5.82
N LEU A 337 -2.92 20.64 -4.60
CA LEU A 337 -3.41 19.94 -3.42
C LEU A 337 -4.78 20.50 -2.99
N LEU A 338 -5.71 19.62 -2.60
CA LEU A 338 -6.98 20.06 -1.99
C LEU A 338 -6.69 20.87 -0.72
N GLY A 339 -7.00 22.16 -0.76
CA GLY A 339 -6.72 23.09 0.34
C GLY A 339 -7.75 23.07 1.47
N THR A 340 -8.92 22.46 1.25
CA THR A 340 -10.02 22.38 2.22
C THR A 340 -9.92 21.11 3.03
N SER A 341 -9.85 21.24 4.35
CA SER A 341 -9.78 20.13 5.29
C SER A 341 -11.15 19.51 5.56
N GLY A 342 -11.16 18.22 5.91
CA GLY A 342 -12.39 17.53 6.29
C GLY A 342 -13.30 17.23 5.09
N GLN A 343 -12.75 16.65 4.01
CA GLN A 343 -13.48 16.35 2.79
C GLN A 343 -13.38 14.87 2.38
N TRP A 344 -14.43 14.33 1.78
CA TRP A 344 -14.37 13.11 0.99
C TRP A 344 -13.70 13.44 -0.35
N GLN A 345 -12.71 12.64 -0.73
CA GLN A 345 -11.92 12.87 -1.95
C GLN A 345 -12.73 12.57 -3.20
N SER A 346 -12.96 13.59 -4.06
CA SER A 346 -13.64 13.40 -5.35
C SER A 346 -12.66 13.23 -6.49
N THR A 347 -11.68 14.11 -6.63
CA THR A 347 -10.70 14.08 -7.71
C THR A 347 -9.29 14.00 -7.17
N GLN A 348 -8.40 13.47 -8.01
CA GLN A 348 -6.99 13.32 -7.72
C GLN A 348 -6.17 14.14 -8.73
N ALA A 349 -5.14 14.84 -8.26
CA ALA A 349 -4.10 15.34 -9.13
C ALA A 349 -2.98 14.32 -9.24
N PHE A 350 -2.47 14.18 -10.44
CA PHE A 350 -1.37 13.27 -10.75
C PHE A 350 -0.20 14.05 -11.32
N ASP A 351 1.00 13.65 -10.96
CA ASP A 351 2.20 13.88 -11.77
C ASP A 351 2.79 12.54 -12.21
N ALA A 352 3.98 12.54 -12.78
CA ALA A 352 4.62 11.30 -13.27
C ALA A 352 4.97 10.30 -12.15
N ASN A 353 4.85 10.67 -10.86
CA ASN A 353 5.37 9.90 -9.74
C ASN A 353 4.36 9.66 -8.63
N LEU A 354 3.40 10.57 -8.44
CA LEU A 354 2.55 10.56 -7.26
C LEU A 354 1.12 10.98 -7.60
N MET A 355 0.17 10.51 -6.79
CA MET A 355 -1.24 10.94 -6.77
C MET A 355 -1.52 11.64 -5.44
N ILE A 356 -2.20 12.79 -5.49
CA ILE A 356 -2.63 13.54 -4.31
C ILE A 356 -4.10 13.96 -4.44
N PRO A 357 -4.85 14.12 -3.33
CA PRO A 357 -6.21 14.69 -3.36
C PRO A 357 -6.22 16.11 -3.92
N SER A 358 -7.09 16.38 -4.91
CA SER A 358 -7.25 17.70 -5.54
C SER A 358 -8.67 18.25 -5.46
N GLY A 359 -9.68 17.41 -5.27
CA GLY A 359 -11.08 17.82 -5.11
C GLY A 359 -11.78 17.13 -3.96
N GLY A 360 -12.80 17.81 -3.40
CA GLY A 360 -13.62 17.32 -2.31
C GLY A 360 -15.11 17.26 -2.69
N GLY A 361 -15.96 16.83 -1.74
CA GLY A 361 -17.41 16.75 -1.93
C GLY A 361 -17.95 15.40 -2.37
N ALA A 362 -17.13 14.34 -2.31
CA ALA A 362 -17.56 12.95 -2.50
C ALA A 362 -18.24 12.35 -1.26
N SER A 363 -18.33 11.04 -1.15
CA SER A 363 -18.86 10.27 -0.03
C SER A 363 -18.08 8.97 0.19
N ASP A 364 -18.47 8.19 1.19
CA ASP A 364 -17.95 6.83 1.45
C ASP A 364 -18.33 5.79 0.36
N ARG A 365 -19.12 6.20 -0.64
CA ARG A 365 -19.61 5.34 -1.73
C ARG A 365 -19.32 5.90 -3.12
N THR A 366 -18.69 7.06 -3.20
CA THR A 366 -18.44 7.72 -4.49
C THR A 366 -16.99 8.16 -4.61
N HIS A 367 -16.50 8.18 -5.83
CA HIS A 367 -15.14 8.59 -6.21
C HIS A 367 -14.07 7.75 -5.52
N MET A 368 -13.26 8.34 -4.60
CA MET A 368 -12.20 7.60 -3.90
C MET A 368 -12.69 6.82 -2.68
N CYS A 369 -13.91 7.10 -2.20
CA CYS A 369 -14.51 6.51 -1.00
C CYS A 369 -13.72 6.71 0.29
N ASP A 370 -12.69 7.53 0.28
CA ASP A 370 -11.78 7.82 1.39
C ASP A 370 -11.76 9.32 1.70
N TYR A 371 -11.41 9.66 2.94
CA TYR A 371 -11.45 11.03 3.44
C TYR A 371 -10.09 11.72 3.38
N TYR A 372 -10.05 13.03 3.66
CA TYR A 372 -8.84 13.84 3.60
C TYR A 372 -8.81 14.93 4.66
N TRP A 373 -7.64 15.12 5.29
CA TRP A 373 -7.36 16.23 6.20
C TRP A 373 -6.13 17.00 5.76
N VAL A 374 -6.15 18.32 5.91
CA VAL A 374 -5.03 19.20 5.64
C VAL A 374 -4.99 20.37 6.64
N ASN A 375 -3.79 20.85 6.96
CA ASN A 375 -3.57 22.11 7.65
C ASN A 375 -2.55 22.93 6.85
N THR A 376 -3.03 23.85 6.03
CA THR A 376 -2.18 24.69 5.17
C THR A 376 -1.46 25.81 5.93
N GLY A 377 -1.82 26.07 7.19
CA GLY A 377 -1.18 27.06 8.06
C GLY A 377 0.13 26.60 8.71
N ALA A 378 0.51 25.34 8.56
CA ALA A 378 1.73 24.76 9.11
C ALA A 378 2.36 23.77 8.13
N THR A 379 3.65 23.48 8.30
CA THR A 379 4.27 22.35 7.61
C THR A 379 3.86 21.04 8.30
N THR A 380 3.28 20.14 7.54
CA THR A 380 2.76 18.85 8.03
C THR A 380 3.27 17.71 7.19
N TYR A 381 3.11 16.47 7.66
CA TYR A 381 3.50 15.33 6.86
C TYR A 381 2.53 14.14 6.95
N ALA A 382 2.73 13.15 6.07
CA ALA A 382 1.72 12.19 5.74
C ALA A 382 1.41 11.18 6.85
N LEU A 383 0.12 11.02 7.11
CA LEU A 383 -0.49 9.92 7.83
C LEU A 383 -1.51 9.26 6.90
N LEU A 384 -1.53 7.94 6.81
CA LEU A 384 -2.48 7.21 5.97
C LEU A 384 -3.21 6.12 6.74
N GLY A 385 -4.40 5.77 6.24
CA GLY A 385 -5.18 4.61 6.65
C GLY A 385 -6.27 4.86 7.68
N GLY A 386 -6.13 5.86 8.54
CA GLY A 386 -7.12 6.16 9.59
C GLY A 386 -6.94 5.33 10.87
N THR A 387 -7.91 5.40 11.78
CA THR A 387 -7.84 4.80 13.13
C THR A 387 -9.09 4.00 13.45
N SER A 388 -9.04 3.26 14.56
CA SER A 388 -10.20 2.58 15.19
C SER A 388 -11.31 3.51 15.69
N GLY A 389 -11.18 4.82 15.54
CA GLY A 389 -12.22 5.80 15.86
C GLY A 389 -12.76 6.57 14.66
N ALA A 390 -12.32 6.24 13.45
CA ALA A 390 -12.61 7.06 12.28
C ALA A 390 -13.82 6.58 11.43
N GLY A 391 -14.26 5.33 11.58
CA GLY A 391 -15.44 4.83 10.87
C GLY A 391 -15.22 4.65 9.36
N SER A 392 -16.25 4.98 8.57
CA SER A 392 -16.26 4.79 7.11
C SER A 392 -15.27 5.68 6.35
N VAL A 393 -14.71 6.71 6.98
CA VAL A 393 -13.72 7.59 6.35
C VAL A 393 -12.36 6.92 6.12
N CYS A 394 -12.10 5.78 6.78
CA CYS A 394 -10.88 4.99 6.62
C CYS A 394 -10.78 4.33 5.25
N GLY A 395 -9.58 4.00 4.85
CA GLY A 395 -9.26 3.23 3.66
C GLY A 395 -7.82 3.40 3.23
N ALA A 396 -7.43 2.77 2.15
CA ALA A 396 -6.05 2.80 1.67
C ALA A 396 -5.58 4.21 1.26
N PHE A 397 -6.50 5.05 0.80
CA PHE A 397 -6.26 6.41 0.31
C PHE A 397 -6.61 7.50 1.34
N TYR A 398 -7.07 7.13 2.54
CA TYR A 398 -7.35 8.09 3.59
C TYR A 398 -6.05 8.77 4.02
N LEU A 399 -5.88 10.02 3.59
CA LEU A 399 -4.66 10.82 3.79
C LEU A 399 -4.93 11.96 4.76
N SER A 400 -4.03 12.14 5.72
CA SER A 400 -3.96 13.34 6.53
C SER A 400 -2.62 14.04 6.37
N LEU A 401 -2.68 15.31 5.99
CA LEU A 401 -1.60 16.28 5.98
C LEU A 401 -1.94 17.42 6.95
N SER A 402 -2.39 17.07 8.17
CA SER A 402 -2.90 18.06 9.13
C SER A 402 -2.02 18.24 10.38
N VAL A 403 -1.02 17.37 10.59
CA VAL A 403 -0.20 17.39 11.80
C VAL A 403 1.29 17.45 11.51
N GLY A 404 2.03 18.09 12.44
CA GLY A 404 3.48 18.13 12.40
C GLY A 404 4.13 16.86 12.96
N VAL A 405 5.44 16.72 12.73
CA VAL A 405 6.28 15.57 13.11
C VAL A 405 6.32 15.32 14.62
N SER A 406 6.21 16.36 15.42
CA SER A 406 6.33 16.29 16.88
C SER A 406 5.07 15.77 17.59
N ILE A 407 3.94 15.74 16.91
CA ILE A 407 2.67 15.32 17.53
C ILE A 407 2.71 13.83 17.87
N ALA A 408 2.40 13.52 19.11
CA ALA A 408 2.42 12.17 19.67
C ALA A 408 1.11 11.89 20.38
N THR A 409 0.26 11.05 19.79
CA THR A 409 -1.04 10.64 20.35
C THR A 409 -1.23 9.14 20.19
N TRP A 410 -2.24 8.58 20.86
CA TRP A 410 -2.57 7.16 20.71
C TRP A 410 -2.97 6.78 19.26
N THR A 411 -3.40 7.78 18.48
CA THR A 411 -3.86 7.58 17.10
C THR A 411 -2.74 7.33 16.11
N PHE A 412 -1.48 7.65 16.46
CA PHE A 412 -0.35 7.63 15.54
C PHE A 412 0.65 6.54 15.86
N GLY A 413 1.17 5.92 14.83
CA GLY A 413 2.24 4.95 14.89
C GLY A 413 2.94 4.78 13.55
N CYS A 414 3.87 3.85 13.52
CA CYS A 414 4.60 3.46 12.32
C CYS A 414 4.85 1.95 12.34
N ALA A 415 5.49 1.46 11.30
CA ALA A 415 6.05 0.12 11.27
C ALA A 415 7.40 0.13 10.54
N PRO A 416 8.30 -0.82 10.82
CA PRO A 416 9.62 -0.85 10.20
C PRO A 416 9.52 -1.33 8.76
N SER A 417 10.22 -0.70 7.85
CA SER A 417 10.47 -1.18 6.49
C SER A 417 11.96 -1.41 6.28
N LEU A 418 12.31 -2.18 5.26
CA LEU A 418 13.70 -2.47 4.95
C LEU A 418 13.96 -2.32 3.45
N LYS A 419 15.04 -1.62 3.13
CA LYS A 419 15.66 -1.61 1.80
C LYS A 419 17.12 -2.02 2.00
N PRO A 420 17.47 -3.28 1.68
CA PRO A 420 18.80 -3.83 1.96
C PRO A 420 19.90 -2.95 1.38
N LEU A 421 21.06 -2.96 2.01
CA LEU A 421 22.29 -2.43 1.42
C LEU A 421 22.95 -3.54 0.63
N ALA A 422 23.50 -3.19 -0.53
CA ALA A 422 24.20 -4.15 -1.39
C ALA A 422 25.44 -4.73 -0.69
#